data_a331931f9b1af4c70910dfde75ef65dc
#
_entry.id   a331931f9b1af4c70910dfde75ef65dc
#
_cell.length_a   1.000
_cell.length_b   1.000
_cell.length_c   1.000
_cell.angle_alpha   90.00
_cell.angle_beta   90.00
_cell.angle_gamma   90.00
#
_symmetry.space_group_name_H-M   'P 1'
#
loop_
_entity.id
_entity.type
_entity.pdbx_description
1 polymer ?
#
loop_
_entity_poly.entity_id
_entity_poly.type
_entity_poly.pdbx_seq_one_letter_code
_entity_poly.pdbx_strand_id
1 'polypeptide(L)' 'MKKDERFEKVYSQGAVNVTEVWVDKETGVNYLFHVSGYAGGLTPLLDAEGKPVVSARLN' A
#
# COMPACT_ATOMS: atom_id res chain seq x y z
N MET A 1 -17.35 8.41 -8.69
CA MET A 1 -16.36 8.19 -9.55
C MET A 1 -15.08 7.97 -8.92
N LYS A 2 -14.50 6.92 -9.22
CA LYS A 2 -13.29 6.52 -8.54
C LYS A 2 -12.03 6.76 -9.31
N LYS A 3 -12.14 7.28 -10.50
CA LYS A 3 -10.98 7.42 -11.36
C LYS A 3 -9.95 8.39 -10.81
N ASP A 4 -10.36 9.26 -9.89
CA ASP A 4 -9.43 10.23 -9.35
C ASP A 4 -8.89 9.85 -7.98
N GLU A 5 -9.11 8.63 -7.56
CA GLU A 5 -8.57 8.20 -6.28
C GLU A 5 -7.07 8.14 -6.35
N ARG A 6 -6.43 8.68 -5.33
CA ARG A 6 -4.98 8.75 -5.30
C ARG A 6 -4.34 7.43 -4.90
N PHE A 7 -5.00 6.68 -4.03
CA PHE A 7 -4.43 5.43 -3.51
C PHE A 7 -5.16 4.25 -4.09
N GLU A 8 -4.41 3.23 -4.45
CA GLU A 8 -4.98 2.02 -5.02
C GLU A 8 -4.41 0.81 -4.30
N LYS A 9 -5.31 -0.08 -3.87
CA LYS A 9 -4.88 -1.32 -3.24
C LYS A 9 -4.46 -2.29 -4.33
N VAL A 10 -3.19 -2.71 -4.29
CA VAL A 10 -2.64 -3.58 -5.33
C VAL A 10 -2.38 -4.98 -4.83
N TYR A 11 -2.46 -5.22 -3.53
CA TYR A 11 -2.23 -6.55 -2.98
C TYR A 11 -2.94 -6.66 -1.63
N SER A 12 -3.44 -7.83 -1.34
CA SER A 12 -4.10 -8.07 -0.07
C SER A 12 -4.00 -9.56 0.25
N GLN A 13 -3.75 -9.86 1.51
CA GLN A 13 -3.77 -11.24 1.96
C GLN A 13 -4.29 -11.29 3.38
N GLY A 14 -4.86 -12.45 3.74
CA GLY A 14 -5.34 -12.69 5.08
C GLY A 14 -6.83 -12.45 5.21
N ALA A 15 -7.40 -12.93 6.31
CA ALA A 15 -8.82 -12.77 6.57
C ALA A 15 -9.05 -11.99 7.85
N VAL A 16 -8.47 -12.46 8.95
CA VAL A 16 -8.61 -11.77 10.24
C VAL A 16 -7.47 -10.80 10.43
N ASN A 17 -6.27 -11.27 10.18
CA ASN A 17 -5.09 -10.43 10.16
C ASN A 17 -4.78 -10.16 8.70
N VAL A 18 -4.98 -8.94 8.28
CA VAL A 18 -4.93 -8.60 6.85
C VAL A 18 -3.73 -7.71 6.60
N THR A 19 -2.97 -8.06 5.56
CA THR A 19 -1.86 -7.25 5.10
C THR A 19 -2.19 -6.78 3.70
N GLU A 20 -2.06 -5.47 3.47
CA GLU A 20 -2.39 -4.87 2.19
C GLU A 20 -1.25 -4.00 1.72
N VAL A 21 -1.09 -3.94 0.40
CA VAL A 21 -0.15 -3.00 -0.20
C VAL A 21 -0.96 -2.00 -1.01
N TRP A 22 -0.73 -0.74 -0.74
CA TRP A 22 -1.40 0.37 -1.42
C TRP A 22 -0.35 1.20 -2.13
N VAL A 23 -0.69 1.70 -3.30
CA VAL A 23 0.21 2.56 -4.03
C VAL A 23 -0.39 3.95 -4.15
N ASP A 24 0.47 4.95 -3.92
CA ASP A 24 0.15 6.35 -4.16
C ASP A 24 0.36 6.60 -5.64
N LYS A 25 -0.73 6.81 -6.37
CA LYS A 25 -0.63 6.90 -7.82
C LYS A 25 0.05 8.19 -8.28
N GLU A 26 0.17 9.16 -7.40
CA GLU A 26 0.84 10.41 -7.76
C GLU A 26 2.35 10.29 -7.65
N THR A 27 2.84 9.56 -6.66
CA THR A 27 4.28 9.44 -6.45
C THR A 27 4.82 8.08 -6.82
N GLY A 28 3.97 7.06 -6.87
CA GLY A 28 4.40 5.69 -7.10
C GLY A 28 4.89 4.99 -5.84
N VAL A 29 4.88 5.67 -4.70
CA VAL A 29 5.37 5.06 -3.46
C VAL A 29 4.35 4.04 -2.98
N ASN A 30 4.85 2.86 -2.62
CA ASN A 30 4.03 1.79 -2.08
C ASN A 30 4.02 1.87 -0.57
N TYR A 31 2.88 1.51 0.02
CA TYR A 31 2.70 1.52 1.46
C TYR A 31 2.20 0.16 1.91
N LEU A 32 2.65 -0.25 3.08
CA LEU A 32 2.20 -1.48 3.71
C LEU A 32 1.21 -1.14 4.81
N PHE A 33 0.03 -1.72 4.73
CA PHE A 33 -0.99 -1.56 5.77
C PHE A 33 -1.29 -2.91 6.36
N HIS A 34 -1.27 -3.00 7.67
CA HIS A 34 -1.58 -4.24 8.36
C HIS A 34 -2.63 -3.98 9.42
N VAL A 35 -3.64 -4.83 9.45
CA VAL A 35 -4.69 -4.71 10.45
C VAL A 35 -4.84 -6.04 11.15
N SER A 36 -5.04 -5.98 12.45
CA SER A 36 -5.27 -7.15 13.29
C SER A 36 -6.37 -6.77 14.26
N GLY A 37 -7.54 -7.40 14.11
CA GLY A 37 -8.66 -7.04 14.94
C GLY A 37 -9.09 -5.61 14.67
N TYR A 38 -9.00 -4.78 15.68
CA TYR A 38 -9.36 -3.37 15.57
C TYR A 38 -8.15 -2.46 15.49
N ALA A 39 -6.95 -3.04 15.37
CA ALA A 39 -5.74 -2.25 15.33
C ALA A 39 -5.15 -2.31 13.92
N GLY A 40 -4.65 -1.18 13.45
CA GLY A 40 -4.06 -1.13 12.13
C GLY A 40 -2.95 -0.11 12.08
N GLY A 41 -2.05 -0.29 11.12
CA GLY A 41 -0.95 0.63 10.95
C GLY A 41 -0.49 0.68 9.51
N LEU A 42 0.06 1.82 9.13
CA LEU A 42 0.51 2.06 7.78
C LEU A 42 1.94 2.54 7.81
N THR A 43 2.77 2.02 6.91
CA THR A 43 4.16 2.43 6.81
C THR A 43 4.58 2.35 5.35
N PRO A 44 5.56 3.15 4.94
CA PRO A 44 6.10 2.96 3.60
C PRO A 44 6.70 1.58 3.47
N LEU A 45 6.49 0.96 2.31
CA LEU A 45 7.05 -0.35 2.03
C LEU A 45 8.47 -0.15 1.55
N LEU A 46 9.41 -0.78 2.23
CA LEU A 46 10.83 -0.58 1.93
C LEU A 46 11.38 -1.77 1.17
N ASP A 47 12.35 -1.48 0.30
CA ASP A 47 13.06 -2.53 -0.40
C ASP A 47 14.20 -3.06 0.47
N ALA A 48 15.00 -3.95 -0.11
CA ALA A 48 16.07 -4.59 0.66
C ALA A 48 17.14 -3.61 1.12
N GLU A 49 17.19 -2.43 0.51
CA GLU A 49 18.19 -1.44 0.86
C GLU A 49 17.62 -0.36 1.77
N GLY A 50 16.38 -0.54 2.22
CA GLY A 50 15.77 0.41 3.12
C GLY A 50 15.18 1.63 2.45
N LYS A 51 14.98 1.57 1.14
CA LYS A 51 14.39 2.67 0.40
C LYS A 51 12.96 2.37 0.07
N PRO A 52 12.09 3.37 -0.01
CA PRO A 52 10.70 3.11 -0.38
C PRO A 52 10.59 2.46 -1.74
N VAL A 53 9.70 1.48 -1.84
CA VAL A 53 9.42 0.84 -3.10
C VAL A 53 8.57 1.79 -3.92
N VAL A 54 9.03 2.10 -5.14
CA VAL A 54 8.33 3.04 -6.01
C VAL A 54 7.95 2.33 -7.28
N SER A 55 6.65 2.33 -7.59
CA SER A 55 6.14 1.69 -8.78
C SER A 55 6.13 2.65 -9.94
N ALA A 56 6.07 2.11 -11.14
CA ALA A 56 5.83 2.94 -12.30
C ALA A 56 4.46 3.59 -12.16
N ARG A 57 4.31 4.75 -12.79
CA ARG A 57 3.05 5.44 -12.71
C ARG A 57 1.94 4.60 -13.33
N LEU A 58 0.82 4.61 -12.65
CA LEU A 58 -0.30 3.80 -13.06
C LEU A 58 -1.34 4.68 -13.74
N ASN A 59 -1.22 4.96 -14.94
CA ASN A 59 -2.30 5.70 -15.56
C ASN A 59 -2.29 5.51 -17.05
#